data_9b5744d22e08db9f3616b0a1c48c3934
#
_entry.id   9b5744d22e08db9f3616b0a1c48c3934
#
_cell.length_a   1.000
_cell.length_b   1.000
_cell.length_c   1.000
_cell.angle_alpha   90.00
_cell.angle_beta   90.00
_cell.angle_gamma   90.00
#
_symmetry.space_group_name_H-M   'P 1'
#
loop_
_entity.id
_entity.type
_entity.pdbx_description
1 polymer ?
#
loop_
_entity_poly.entity_id
_entity_poly.type
_entity_poly.pdbx_seq_one_letter_code
_entity_poly.pdbx_strand_id
1 'polypeptide(L)'
;MKKNNDIYFYSNAVYQFGHSKPIYDLAGGTFLVNKFNRKLRFNFYLRKYVNPLEPKPAKAPPVIIRNITSELDLSGVIVSGSNTVINNNKNISKSIFMGHGAGDKKYGGSATPLETYDYHFISGPKHLHKIKDVGLKIADNKLVKIGYPRFDDYVNKRINKDLYLDYLGIKDRTRKNLLYAPTWKWGNGTLKKFAKKFSVELSRDYNLIIRPHYFDRKYIPAIYIWLKANKIKNVYLSNPAKILQNDSMNDFAISDLMISDTSSIVYEYLVTGNPIIIVDNNYKDLHEMPSELNILDIVKKYNGESGSSITTLVDQNLSDNSLRKQYLNLLNNCFYFNDGKSSQR
;
A
#
# COMPACT_ATOMS: atom_id res chain seq x y z
N MET A 1 -17.04 -22.56 -14.43
CA MET A 1 -15.63 -22.65 -14.82
C MET A 1 -14.85 -23.29 -13.67
N LYS A 2 -14.14 -24.39 -13.88
CA LYS A 2 -13.16 -24.90 -12.90
C LYS A 2 -12.09 -23.80 -12.75
N LYS A 3 -11.95 -23.21 -11.54
CA LYS A 3 -10.87 -22.27 -11.24
C LYS A 3 -9.56 -23.04 -11.44
N ASN A 4 -8.76 -22.62 -12.40
CA ASN A 4 -7.46 -23.22 -12.69
C ASN A 4 -6.59 -23.05 -11.43
N ASN A 5 -6.18 -24.16 -10.81
CA ASN A 5 -5.43 -24.16 -9.55
C ASN A 5 -3.92 -23.87 -9.74
N ASP A 6 -3.51 -23.50 -10.93
CA ASP A 6 -2.11 -23.38 -11.33
C ASP A 6 -1.55 -21.95 -11.18
N ILE A 7 -2.19 -21.13 -10.34
CA ILE A 7 -1.70 -19.78 -9.99
C ILE A 7 -1.28 -19.76 -8.53
N TYR A 8 -0.05 -19.37 -8.29
CA TYR A 8 0.53 -19.28 -6.97
C TYR A 8 0.98 -17.84 -6.66
N PHE A 9 0.71 -17.36 -5.45
CA PHE A 9 1.12 -16.03 -4.99
C PHE A 9 2.13 -16.16 -3.86
N TYR A 10 3.37 -15.77 -4.10
CA TYR A 10 4.39 -15.79 -3.06
C TYR A 10 4.44 -14.47 -2.32
N SER A 11 4.42 -14.54 -0.99
CA SER A 11 4.51 -13.37 -0.11
C SER A 11 5.30 -13.67 1.16
N ASN A 12 6.22 -12.76 1.50
CA ASN A 12 6.99 -12.83 2.75
C ASN A 12 6.20 -12.33 3.96
N ALA A 13 5.23 -11.47 3.76
CA ALA A 13 4.44 -10.85 4.82
C ALA A 13 2.97 -10.72 4.42
N VAL A 14 2.09 -10.81 5.40
CA VAL A 14 0.64 -10.83 5.19
C VAL A 14 0.13 -9.57 4.47
N TYR A 15 0.70 -8.40 4.75
CA TYR A 15 0.28 -7.16 4.09
C TYR A 15 0.46 -7.15 2.57
N GLN A 16 1.39 -7.97 2.06
CA GLN A 16 1.60 -8.11 0.61
C GLN A 16 0.41 -8.79 -0.10
N PHE A 17 -0.43 -9.50 0.65
CA PHE A 17 -1.69 -10.06 0.12
C PHE A 17 -2.58 -8.99 -0.50
N GLY A 18 -2.67 -7.79 0.08
CA GLY A 18 -3.46 -6.69 -0.47
C GLY A 18 -3.06 -6.30 -1.90
N HIS A 19 -1.79 -6.49 -2.29
CA HIS A 19 -1.33 -6.24 -3.66
C HIS A 19 -1.75 -7.34 -4.64
N SER A 20 -1.80 -8.59 -4.17
CA SER A 20 -2.20 -9.76 -4.98
C SER A 20 -3.72 -10.00 -4.98
N LYS A 21 -4.44 -9.49 -3.98
CA LYS A 21 -5.88 -9.75 -3.79
C LYS A 21 -6.72 -9.47 -5.03
N PRO A 22 -6.58 -8.33 -5.73
CA PRO A 22 -7.41 -8.04 -6.89
C PRO A 22 -7.27 -9.09 -8.01
N ILE A 23 -6.05 -9.62 -8.22
CA ILE A 23 -5.79 -10.70 -9.19
C ILE A 23 -6.34 -12.03 -8.65
N TYR A 24 -6.11 -12.32 -7.35
CA TYR A 24 -6.65 -13.52 -6.72
C TYR A 24 -8.18 -13.60 -6.77
N ASP A 25 -8.87 -12.49 -6.57
CA ASP A 25 -10.33 -12.45 -6.60
C ASP A 25 -10.90 -12.82 -7.99
N LEU A 26 -10.17 -12.50 -9.05
CA LEU A 26 -10.55 -12.85 -10.43
C LEU A 26 -10.15 -14.29 -10.80
N ALA A 27 -8.90 -14.65 -10.56
CA ALA A 27 -8.30 -15.87 -11.08
C ALA A 27 -8.31 -17.05 -10.08
N GLY A 28 -8.45 -16.77 -8.78
CA GLY A 28 -8.23 -17.75 -7.72
C GLY A 28 -6.76 -18.04 -7.52
N GLY A 29 -6.44 -19.18 -6.89
CA GLY A 29 -5.06 -19.63 -6.73
C GLY A 29 -4.69 -20.00 -5.29
N THR A 30 -3.40 -20.20 -5.05
CA THR A 30 -2.85 -20.65 -3.77
C THR A 30 -1.73 -19.74 -3.30
N PHE A 31 -1.71 -19.38 -2.02
CA PHE A 31 -0.62 -18.58 -1.44
C PHE A 31 0.54 -19.46 -0.99
N LEU A 32 1.75 -19.08 -1.41
CA LEU A 32 3.00 -19.70 -1.03
C LEU A 32 3.69 -18.90 0.08
N VAL A 33 4.16 -19.61 1.10
CA VAL A 33 5.02 -19.05 2.14
C VAL A 33 6.19 -20.00 2.38
N ASN A 34 7.34 -19.48 2.79
CA ASN A 34 8.55 -20.30 2.98
C ASN A 34 8.76 -20.82 4.41
N LYS A 35 7.91 -20.45 5.37
CA LYS A 35 8.05 -20.84 6.79
C LYS A 35 6.71 -21.11 7.44
N PHE A 36 6.69 -22.07 8.38
CA PHE A 36 5.49 -22.48 9.11
C PHE A 36 4.86 -21.30 9.91
N ASN A 37 5.66 -20.49 10.59
CA ASN A 37 5.15 -19.35 11.33
C ASN A 37 4.49 -18.29 10.41
N ARG A 38 4.92 -18.18 9.16
CA ARG A 38 4.26 -17.33 8.16
C ARG A 38 2.90 -17.91 7.76
N LYS A 39 2.83 -19.24 7.54
CA LYS A 39 1.55 -19.92 7.28
C LYS A 39 0.56 -19.67 8.42
N LEU A 40 0.99 -19.81 9.67
CA LEU A 40 0.14 -19.54 10.83
C LEU A 40 -0.38 -18.10 10.83
N ARG A 41 0.48 -17.12 10.54
CA ARG A 41 0.09 -15.70 10.44
C ARG A 41 -0.91 -15.45 9.31
N PHE A 42 -0.66 -16.00 8.11
CA PHE A 42 -1.60 -15.89 7.00
C PHE A 42 -2.95 -16.49 7.38
N ASN A 43 -2.97 -17.72 7.90
CA ASN A 43 -4.21 -18.38 8.34
C ASN A 43 -4.92 -17.56 9.42
N PHE A 44 -4.20 -17.01 10.39
CA PHE A 44 -4.79 -16.18 11.45
C PHE A 44 -5.46 -14.93 10.86
N TYR A 45 -4.76 -14.21 9.98
CA TYR A 45 -5.28 -12.98 9.40
C TYR A 45 -6.30 -13.21 8.27
N LEU A 46 -6.28 -14.34 7.59
CA LEU A 46 -7.23 -14.66 6.53
C LEU A 46 -8.44 -15.47 6.98
N ARG A 47 -8.36 -16.29 8.05
CA ARG A 47 -9.47 -17.14 8.54
C ARG A 47 -10.40 -16.47 9.55
N LYS A 48 -9.92 -15.54 10.35
CA LYS A 48 -10.78 -14.76 11.27
C LYS A 48 -11.64 -13.76 10.51
N TYR A 49 -11.90 -14.04 9.25
CA TYR A 49 -12.26 -13.06 8.30
C TYR A 49 -13.65 -13.28 7.78
N VAL A 50 -14.57 -12.67 8.45
CA VAL A 50 -15.76 -12.11 7.82
C VAL A 50 -15.41 -10.65 7.57
N ASN A 51 -15.23 -10.25 6.32
CA ASN A 51 -15.11 -8.85 6.00
C ASN A 51 -16.49 -8.21 6.15
N PRO A 52 -16.76 -7.40 7.19
CA PRO A 52 -18.06 -6.79 7.36
C PRO A 52 -18.39 -5.80 6.23
N LEU A 53 -17.40 -5.49 5.39
CA LEU A 53 -17.49 -4.58 4.26
C LEU A 53 -17.87 -5.30 2.95
N GLU A 54 -17.92 -6.63 2.96
CA GLU A 54 -18.29 -7.43 1.79
C GLU A 54 -19.61 -8.18 2.05
N PRO A 55 -20.54 -8.18 1.10
CA PRO A 55 -21.85 -8.82 1.27
C PRO A 55 -21.81 -10.35 1.36
N LYS A 56 -20.70 -10.97 0.96
CA LYS A 56 -20.43 -12.41 1.11
C LYS A 56 -18.98 -12.62 1.54
N PRO A 57 -18.74 -13.35 2.64
CA PRO A 57 -17.38 -13.67 3.04
C PRO A 57 -16.71 -14.51 1.94
N ALA A 58 -15.65 -13.97 1.35
CA ALA A 58 -14.83 -14.74 0.43
C ALA A 58 -14.16 -15.89 1.19
N LYS A 59 -14.09 -17.07 0.59
CA LYS A 59 -13.33 -18.19 1.16
C LYS A 59 -11.87 -17.80 1.26
N ALA A 60 -11.27 -17.94 2.45
CA ALA A 60 -9.86 -17.68 2.64
C ALA A 60 -9.02 -18.49 1.64
N PRO A 61 -8.02 -17.86 0.98
CA PRO A 61 -7.18 -18.58 0.03
C PRO A 61 -6.42 -19.73 0.70
N PRO A 62 -6.19 -20.85 0.00
CA PRO A 62 -5.29 -21.89 0.48
C PRO A 62 -3.89 -21.32 0.70
N VAL A 63 -3.22 -21.74 1.78
CA VAL A 63 -1.84 -21.35 2.08
C VAL A 63 -0.99 -22.59 2.25
N ILE A 64 0.02 -22.77 1.39
CA ILE A 64 0.96 -23.88 1.46
C ILE A 64 2.37 -23.40 1.77
N ILE A 65 3.20 -24.30 2.34
CA ILE A 65 4.60 -24.03 2.63
C ILE A 65 5.43 -24.64 1.51
N ARG A 66 6.33 -23.85 0.91
CA ARG A 66 7.36 -24.31 -0.01
C ARG A 66 8.68 -23.61 0.25
N ASN A 67 9.77 -24.32 0.14
CA ASN A 67 11.10 -23.72 0.15
C ASN A 67 11.37 -23.12 -1.24
N ILE A 68 11.35 -21.80 -1.33
CA ILE A 68 11.53 -21.07 -2.60
C ILE A 68 12.98 -21.03 -3.11
N THR A 69 13.94 -21.40 -2.26
CA THR A 69 15.36 -21.46 -2.64
C THR A 69 15.75 -22.80 -3.26
N SER A 70 14.94 -23.84 -3.00
CA SER A 70 15.01 -25.12 -3.73
C SER A 70 14.13 -25.05 -4.97
N GLU A 71 14.43 -25.83 -6.00
CA GLU A 71 13.61 -25.90 -7.19
C GLU A 71 12.16 -26.28 -6.82
N LEU A 72 11.21 -25.47 -7.28
CA LEU A 72 9.79 -25.69 -7.03
C LEU A 72 9.20 -26.58 -8.11
N ASP A 73 8.73 -27.75 -7.71
CA ASP A 73 7.94 -28.66 -8.54
C ASP A 73 6.45 -28.22 -8.48
N LEU A 74 6.15 -27.10 -9.16
CA LEU A 74 4.83 -26.51 -9.27
C LEU A 74 4.61 -26.11 -10.73
N SER A 75 3.60 -26.68 -11.37
CA SER A 75 3.20 -26.27 -12.72
C SER A 75 2.39 -24.99 -12.70
N GLY A 76 2.51 -24.17 -13.76
CA GLY A 76 1.71 -22.95 -13.94
C GLY A 76 2.45 -21.66 -13.67
N VAL A 77 1.83 -20.71 -12.93
CA VAL A 77 2.36 -19.35 -12.76
C VAL A 77 2.59 -19.01 -11.29
N ILE A 78 3.76 -18.48 -10.97
CA ILE A 78 4.13 -18.03 -9.61
C ILE A 78 4.34 -16.53 -9.61
N VAL A 79 3.40 -15.80 -9.02
CA VAL A 79 3.46 -14.34 -8.89
C VAL A 79 4.07 -13.96 -7.55
N SER A 80 5.15 -13.19 -7.55
CA SER A 80 5.83 -12.74 -6.33
C SER A 80 5.57 -11.27 -6.04
N GLY A 81 5.05 -11.00 -4.83
CA GLY A 81 4.99 -9.64 -4.26
C GLY A 81 6.26 -9.29 -3.45
N SER A 82 7.23 -10.18 -3.32
CA SER A 82 8.42 -10.00 -2.48
C SER A 82 9.69 -9.86 -3.31
N ASN A 83 10.60 -8.98 -2.88
CA ASN A 83 11.92 -8.81 -3.49
C ASN A 83 12.82 -10.01 -3.12
N THR A 84 12.61 -11.14 -3.77
CA THR A 84 13.35 -12.38 -3.51
C THR A 84 13.38 -13.25 -4.76
N VAL A 85 14.32 -14.13 -4.86
CA VAL A 85 14.37 -15.13 -5.96
C VAL A 85 13.29 -16.19 -5.74
N ILE A 86 12.64 -16.59 -6.82
CA ILE A 86 11.83 -17.81 -6.91
C ILE A 86 12.56 -18.81 -7.79
N ASN A 87 13.04 -19.89 -7.18
CA ASN A 87 13.66 -20.97 -7.93
C ASN A 87 12.59 -21.93 -8.48
N ASN A 88 12.01 -21.56 -9.62
CA ASN A 88 10.97 -22.36 -10.27
C ASN A 88 11.55 -23.24 -11.38
N ASN A 89 10.97 -24.42 -11.56
CA ASN A 89 11.27 -25.26 -12.71
C ASN A 89 10.75 -24.62 -13.99
N LYS A 90 11.66 -24.08 -14.80
CA LYS A 90 11.35 -23.28 -16.00
C LYS A 90 10.61 -24.06 -17.09
N ASN A 91 10.64 -25.40 -17.04
CA ASN A 91 9.96 -26.28 -17.99
C ASN A 91 8.45 -26.37 -17.73
N ILE A 92 8.03 -26.23 -16.46
CA ILE A 92 6.63 -26.44 -16.06
C ILE A 92 5.96 -25.19 -15.45
N SER A 93 6.74 -24.17 -15.07
CA SER A 93 6.20 -22.93 -14.50
C SER A 93 6.90 -21.68 -14.99
N LYS A 94 6.20 -20.55 -14.85
CA LYS A 94 6.72 -19.20 -15.09
C LYS A 94 6.64 -18.38 -13.81
N SER A 95 7.73 -17.67 -13.50
CA SER A 95 7.79 -16.75 -12.36
C SER A 95 7.54 -15.31 -12.83
N ILE A 96 6.69 -14.58 -12.09
CA ILE A 96 6.35 -13.20 -12.38
C ILE A 96 6.66 -12.34 -11.16
N PHE A 97 7.44 -11.27 -11.33
CA PHE A 97 7.63 -10.27 -10.29
C PHE A 97 6.59 -9.18 -10.43
N MET A 98 5.82 -8.95 -9.37
CA MET A 98 4.81 -7.88 -9.32
C MET A 98 5.21 -6.76 -8.33
N GLY A 99 6.02 -7.10 -7.32
CA GLY A 99 6.37 -6.18 -6.25
C GLY A 99 5.23 -5.89 -5.28
N HIS A 100 5.44 -4.90 -4.38
CA HIS A 100 4.46 -4.52 -3.36
C HIS A 100 4.60 -3.04 -2.95
N GLY A 101 4.37 -2.14 -3.87
CA GLY A 101 4.36 -0.70 -3.62
C GLY A 101 5.09 0.12 -4.66
N ALA A 102 4.71 1.41 -4.76
CA ALA A 102 5.17 2.34 -5.78
C ALA A 102 6.11 3.45 -5.24
N GLY A 103 6.61 3.33 -4.01
CA GLY A 103 7.42 4.38 -3.36
C GLY A 103 8.84 4.53 -3.91
N ASP A 104 9.51 5.58 -3.46
CA ASP A 104 10.84 5.97 -3.93
C ASP A 104 12.00 5.28 -3.21
N LYS A 105 11.75 4.54 -2.11
CA LYS A 105 12.81 3.81 -1.42
C LYS A 105 13.44 2.76 -2.34
N LYS A 106 14.77 2.70 -2.33
CA LYS A 106 15.53 1.69 -3.05
C LYS A 106 15.18 0.28 -2.54
N TYR A 107 15.41 -0.72 -3.35
CA TYR A 107 15.24 -2.11 -2.92
C TYR A 107 16.19 -2.40 -1.75
N GLY A 108 15.66 -3.02 -0.69
CA GLY A 108 16.50 -3.42 0.45
C GLY A 108 17.46 -4.55 0.06
N GLY A 109 18.74 -4.26 -0.08
CA GLY A 109 19.76 -5.16 -0.59
C GLY A 109 19.93 -5.10 -2.11
N SER A 110 20.58 -6.11 -2.69
CA SER A 110 20.77 -6.19 -4.14
C SER A 110 19.44 -6.41 -4.87
N ALA A 111 19.21 -5.66 -5.93
CA ALA A 111 18.08 -5.84 -6.84
C ALA A 111 18.32 -6.90 -7.93
N THR A 112 19.58 -7.26 -8.19
CA THR A 112 20.00 -8.24 -9.24
C THR A 112 19.18 -9.55 -9.22
N PRO A 113 18.80 -10.13 -8.07
CA PRO A 113 17.96 -11.31 -8.04
C PRO A 113 16.63 -11.17 -8.80
N LEU A 114 16.14 -9.95 -9.02
CA LEU A 114 14.90 -9.71 -9.77
C LEU A 114 15.05 -10.01 -11.27
N GLU A 115 16.26 -10.00 -11.84
CA GLU A 115 16.53 -10.33 -13.24
C GLU A 115 16.23 -11.81 -13.57
N THR A 116 16.18 -12.68 -12.56
CA THR A 116 15.91 -14.11 -12.73
C THR A 116 14.46 -14.46 -13.06
N TYR A 117 13.53 -13.51 -12.86
CA TYR A 117 12.13 -13.72 -13.17
C TYR A 117 11.88 -13.87 -14.69
N ASP A 118 10.88 -14.67 -15.04
CA ASP A 118 10.47 -14.81 -16.44
C ASP A 118 9.77 -13.57 -16.97
N TYR A 119 8.93 -12.96 -16.13
CA TYR A 119 8.19 -11.72 -16.45
C TYR A 119 8.14 -10.76 -15.26
N HIS A 120 7.91 -9.48 -15.57
CA HIS A 120 7.68 -8.42 -14.61
C HIS A 120 6.36 -7.71 -14.93
N PHE A 121 5.45 -7.66 -13.98
CA PHE A 121 4.25 -6.84 -14.08
C PHE A 121 4.59 -5.38 -13.77
N ILE A 122 4.46 -4.53 -14.76
CA ILE A 122 4.85 -3.13 -14.69
C ILE A 122 3.63 -2.25 -14.43
N SER A 123 3.66 -1.55 -13.30
CA SER A 123 2.58 -0.66 -12.90
C SER A 123 2.54 0.66 -13.67
N GLY A 124 3.70 1.15 -14.16
CA GLY A 124 3.75 2.40 -14.89
C GLY A 124 5.17 2.88 -15.21
N PRO A 125 5.33 4.05 -15.83
CA PRO A 125 6.64 4.63 -16.18
C PRO A 125 7.57 4.77 -14.97
N LYS A 126 7.03 5.15 -13.80
CA LYS A 126 7.81 5.22 -12.56
C LYS A 126 8.45 3.87 -12.19
N HIS A 127 7.74 2.76 -12.36
CA HIS A 127 8.30 1.42 -12.11
C HIS A 127 9.45 1.10 -13.08
N LEU A 128 9.30 1.43 -14.37
CA LEU A 128 10.38 1.28 -15.35
C LEU A 128 11.58 2.14 -15.01
N HIS A 129 11.37 3.38 -14.57
CA HIS A 129 12.45 4.26 -14.14
C HIS A 129 13.23 3.65 -12.97
N LYS A 130 12.54 3.11 -11.96
CA LYS A 130 13.19 2.43 -10.82
C LYS A 130 14.04 1.22 -11.23
N ILE A 131 13.58 0.43 -12.19
CA ILE A 131 14.34 -0.69 -12.76
C ILE A 131 15.66 -0.19 -13.37
N LYS A 132 15.60 0.90 -14.15
CA LYS A 132 16.76 1.51 -14.79
C LYS A 132 17.73 2.14 -13.77
N ASP A 133 17.21 2.88 -12.79
CA ASP A 133 17.99 3.58 -11.76
C ASP A 133 18.85 2.62 -10.91
N VAL A 134 18.41 1.39 -10.67
CA VAL A 134 19.21 0.36 -9.98
C VAL A 134 20.02 -0.53 -10.93
N GLY A 135 20.04 -0.23 -12.22
CA GLY A 135 20.85 -0.92 -13.22
C GLY A 135 20.41 -2.34 -13.54
N LEU A 136 19.14 -2.70 -13.30
CA LEU A 136 18.60 -4.04 -13.65
C LEU A 136 18.56 -4.23 -15.16
N LYS A 137 19.09 -5.37 -15.62
CA LYS A 137 19.11 -5.78 -17.02
C LYS A 137 17.95 -6.74 -17.32
N ILE A 138 16.79 -6.19 -17.59
CA ILE A 138 15.58 -6.96 -17.91
C ILE A 138 15.21 -6.69 -19.37
N ALA A 139 15.11 -7.75 -20.18
CA ALA A 139 14.73 -7.64 -21.58
C ALA A 139 13.29 -7.11 -21.74
N ASP A 140 13.05 -6.26 -22.73
CA ASP A 140 11.75 -5.59 -22.92
C ASP A 140 10.57 -6.56 -23.08
N ASN A 141 10.79 -7.71 -23.71
CA ASN A 141 9.76 -8.76 -23.88
C ASN A 141 9.34 -9.45 -22.56
N LYS A 142 10.09 -9.20 -21.46
CA LYS A 142 9.71 -9.65 -20.12
C LYS A 142 8.91 -8.61 -19.34
N LEU A 143 8.77 -7.38 -19.84
CA LEU A 143 8.11 -6.25 -19.17
C LEU A 143 6.65 -6.18 -19.61
N VAL A 144 5.73 -6.63 -18.78
CA VAL A 144 4.30 -6.68 -19.09
C VAL A 144 3.58 -5.50 -18.43
N LYS A 145 3.10 -4.54 -19.21
CA LYS A 145 2.38 -3.36 -18.72
C LYS A 145 0.96 -3.75 -18.32
N ILE A 146 0.65 -3.76 -17.03
CA ILE A 146 -0.68 -4.11 -16.51
C ILE A 146 -1.39 -2.94 -15.81
N GLY A 147 -0.66 -1.89 -15.39
CA GLY A 147 -1.16 -0.89 -14.47
C GLY A 147 -1.04 -1.33 -13.02
N TYR A 148 -1.86 -0.74 -12.14
CA TYR A 148 -1.79 -1.01 -10.70
C TYR A 148 -3.09 -1.65 -10.19
N PRO A 149 -3.14 -2.99 -10.02
CA PRO A 149 -4.36 -3.74 -9.70
C PRO A 149 -5.11 -3.24 -8.46
N ARG A 150 -4.41 -2.69 -7.47
CA ARG A 150 -5.04 -2.14 -6.26
C ARG A 150 -5.97 -0.95 -6.51
N PHE A 151 -5.77 -0.23 -7.63
CA PHE A 151 -6.63 0.90 -7.98
C PHE A 151 -8.00 0.47 -8.51
N ASP A 152 -8.15 -0.78 -8.95
CA ASP A 152 -9.34 -1.24 -9.65
C ASP A 152 -10.62 -1.04 -8.84
N ASP A 153 -10.61 -1.37 -7.54
CA ASP A 153 -11.80 -1.21 -6.69
C ASP A 153 -12.13 0.25 -6.41
N TYR A 154 -11.10 1.10 -6.26
CA TYR A 154 -11.28 2.54 -6.06
C TYR A 154 -11.86 3.21 -7.31
N VAL A 155 -11.25 2.97 -8.47
CA VAL A 155 -11.65 3.56 -9.77
C VAL A 155 -13.05 3.11 -10.17
N ASN A 156 -13.38 1.83 -9.94
CA ASN A 156 -14.70 1.27 -10.23
C ASN A 156 -15.75 1.58 -9.13
N LYS A 157 -15.41 2.40 -8.12
CA LYS A 157 -16.32 2.81 -7.04
C LYS A 157 -16.91 1.63 -6.24
N ARG A 158 -16.16 0.55 -6.08
CA ARG A 158 -16.62 -0.66 -5.37
C ARG A 158 -16.47 -0.54 -3.85
N ILE A 159 -15.76 0.48 -3.36
CA ILE A 159 -15.54 0.70 -1.93
C ILE A 159 -16.76 1.36 -1.30
N ASN A 160 -17.39 0.69 -0.35
CA ASN A 160 -18.50 1.25 0.42
C ASN A 160 -17.95 2.17 1.52
N LYS A 161 -17.95 3.48 1.25
CA LYS A 161 -17.43 4.50 2.15
C LYS A 161 -18.19 4.57 3.47
N ASP A 162 -19.50 4.54 3.42
CA ASP A 162 -20.36 4.67 4.61
C ASP A 162 -20.15 3.50 5.57
N LEU A 163 -20.13 2.30 5.05
CA LEU A 163 -19.88 1.11 5.83
C LEU A 163 -18.48 1.13 6.46
N TYR A 164 -17.47 1.68 5.75
CA TYR A 164 -16.14 1.78 6.29
C TYR A 164 -16.01 2.89 7.36
N LEU A 165 -16.69 4.01 7.19
CA LEU A 165 -16.80 5.04 8.23
C LEU A 165 -17.42 4.49 9.52
N ASP A 166 -18.51 3.72 9.39
CA ASP A 166 -19.17 3.04 10.51
C ASP A 166 -18.24 2.02 11.18
N TYR A 167 -17.51 1.24 10.38
CA TYR A 167 -16.54 0.27 10.87
C TYR A 167 -15.42 0.91 11.70
N LEU A 168 -14.93 2.07 11.28
CA LEU A 168 -13.94 2.84 12.06
C LEU A 168 -14.56 3.56 13.26
N GLY A 169 -15.89 3.71 13.32
CA GLY A 169 -16.62 4.43 14.36
C GLY A 169 -16.64 5.94 14.16
N ILE A 170 -16.45 6.41 12.91
CA ILE A 170 -16.54 7.82 12.54
C ILE A 170 -17.99 8.23 12.44
N LYS A 171 -18.50 8.89 13.48
CA LYS A 171 -19.90 9.32 13.59
C LYS A 171 -20.13 10.72 13.02
N ASP A 172 -19.22 11.65 13.29
CA ASP A 172 -19.30 13.01 12.76
C ASP A 172 -18.79 13.05 11.32
N ARG A 173 -19.74 13.04 10.38
CA ARG A 173 -19.48 13.05 8.93
C ARG A 173 -19.44 14.44 8.34
N THR A 174 -19.63 15.48 9.15
CA THR A 174 -19.51 16.88 8.72
C THR A 174 -18.05 17.33 8.70
N ARG A 175 -17.19 16.68 9.51
CA ARG A 175 -15.76 16.95 9.56
C ARG A 175 -15.03 16.33 8.41
N LYS A 176 -14.00 17.01 7.91
CA LYS A 176 -13.05 16.42 6.96
C LYS A 176 -12.23 15.32 7.62
N ASN A 177 -11.95 14.27 6.86
CA ASN A 177 -11.18 13.12 7.31
C ASN A 177 -9.73 13.24 6.85
N LEU A 178 -8.80 13.30 7.79
CA LEU A 178 -7.36 13.33 7.53
C LEU A 178 -6.78 11.95 7.78
N LEU A 179 -5.96 11.45 6.84
CA LEU A 179 -5.25 10.19 6.96
C LEU A 179 -3.78 10.43 7.31
N TYR A 180 -3.34 10.05 8.50
CA TYR A 180 -1.92 10.02 8.85
C TYR A 180 -1.36 8.61 8.68
N ALA A 181 -0.54 8.41 7.63
CA ALA A 181 -0.06 7.10 7.20
C ALA A 181 1.47 7.06 7.02
N PRO A 182 2.25 7.12 8.13
CA PRO A 182 3.71 7.13 8.06
C PRO A 182 4.30 5.76 7.73
N THR A 183 5.54 5.76 7.21
CA THR A 183 6.37 4.56 7.09
C THR A 183 6.86 4.06 8.46
N TRP A 184 7.63 2.99 8.47
CA TRP A 184 8.22 2.42 9.68
C TRP A 184 9.71 2.76 9.84
N LYS A 185 10.35 2.24 10.90
CA LYS A 185 11.73 2.56 11.30
C LYS A 185 12.74 2.56 10.14
N TRP A 186 12.64 1.61 9.20
CA TRP A 186 13.59 1.53 8.08
C TRP A 186 13.55 2.75 7.14
N GLY A 187 12.44 3.45 7.04
CA GLY A 187 12.31 4.69 6.27
C GLY A 187 12.25 5.94 7.15
N ASN A 188 12.84 5.94 8.35
CA ASN A 188 12.75 7.01 9.34
C ASN A 188 11.30 7.39 9.69
N GLY A 189 10.43 6.38 9.87
CA GLY A 189 9.00 6.57 10.10
C GLY A 189 8.68 7.52 11.25
N THR A 190 7.74 8.41 10.99
CA THR A 190 7.42 9.56 11.86
C THR A 190 6.36 9.27 12.92
N LEU A 191 5.77 8.06 12.97
CA LEU A 191 4.68 7.69 13.87
C LEU A 191 4.93 8.07 15.34
N LYS A 192 6.07 7.67 15.88
CA LYS A 192 6.40 7.90 17.30
C LYS A 192 6.53 9.37 17.65
N LYS A 193 7.06 10.17 16.72
CA LYS A 193 7.31 11.60 16.91
C LYS A 193 6.01 12.40 16.84
N PHE A 194 5.13 12.07 15.88
CA PHE A 194 4.01 12.95 15.55
C PHE A 194 2.62 12.40 15.86
N ALA A 195 2.42 11.08 16.12
CA ALA A 195 1.08 10.56 16.36
C ALA A 195 0.35 11.29 17.49
N LYS A 196 1.00 11.53 18.64
CA LYS A 196 0.40 12.26 19.76
C LYS A 196 0.18 13.72 19.45
N LYS A 197 1.19 14.39 18.85
CA LYS A 197 1.10 15.80 18.47
C LYS A 197 -0.07 16.04 17.51
N PHE A 198 -0.13 15.27 16.41
CA PHE A 198 -1.21 15.40 15.43
C PHE A 198 -2.58 15.03 16.01
N SER A 199 -2.64 14.07 16.95
CA SER A 199 -3.89 13.75 17.65
C SER A 199 -4.42 14.94 18.45
N VAL A 200 -3.55 15.72 19.11
CA VAL A 200 -3.97 16.89 19.89
C VAL A 200 -4.35 18.06 18.98
N GLU A 201 -3.55 18.33 17.96
CA GLU A 201 -3.72 19.52 17.12
C GLU A 201 -4.88 19.35 16.13
N LEU A 202 -4.93 18.21 15.39
CA LEU A 202 -5.87 18.04 14.29
C LEU A 202 -7.27 17.57 14.71
N SER A 203 -7.38 16.81 15.81
CA SER A 203 -8.68 16.26 16.23
C SER A 203 -9.67 17.30 16.76
N ARG A 204 -9.27 18.54 16.93
CA ARG A 204 -10.15 19.67 17.31
C ARG A 204 -11.14 19.99 16.17
N ASP A 205 -10.63 20.02 14.93
CA ASP A 205 -11.38 20.48 13.77
C ASP A 205 -11.67 19.35 12.76
N TYR A 206 -10.91 18.27 12.81
CA TYR A 206 -10.93 17.17 11.84
C TYR A 206 -11.15 15.79 12.50
N ASN A 207 -11.58 14.84 11.71
CA ASN A 207 -11.43 13.43 12.02
C ASN A 207 -10.02 12.98 11.61
N LEU A 208 -9.20 12.51 12.53
CA LEU A 208 -7.86 12.01 12.24
C LEU A 208 -7.85 10.48 12.23
N ILE A 209 -7.54 9.89 11.08
CA ILE A 209 -7.33 8.45 10.93
C ILE A 209 -5.82 8.19 10.97
N ILE A 210 -5.36 7.45 11.98
CA ILE A 210 -3.95 7.04 12.08
C ILE A 210 -3.82 5.61 11.58
N ARG A 211 -3.07 5.44 10.48
CA ARG A 211 -2.72 4.15 9.89
C ARG A 211 -1.22 3.92 10.01
N PRO A 212 -0.72 3.25 11.06
CA PRO A 212 0.69 2.87 11.15
C PRO A 212 1.09 1.95 9.99
N HIS A 213 2.37 1.92 9.65
CA HIS A 213 2.89 0.87 8.79
C HIS A 213 2.67 -0.53 9.43
N TYR A 214 2.57 -1.60 8.65
CA TYR A 214 2.32 -2.95 9.15
C TYR A 214 3.30 -3.37 10.27
N PHE A 215 4.56 -3.03 10.19
CA PHE A 215 5.55 -3.34 11.23
C PHE A 215 5.42 -2.50 12.50
N ASP A 216 4.75 -1.36 12.42
CA ASP A 216 4.49 -0.46 13.56
C ASP A 216 3.10 -0.63 14.18
N ARG A 217 2.28 -1.57 13.69
CA ARG A 217 0.97 -1.90 14.28
C ARG A 217 1.02 -2.23 15.77
N LYS A 218 2.17 -2.67 16.26
CA LYS A 218 2.41 -2.95 17.69
C LYS A 218 2.25 -1.72 18.59
N TYR A 219 2.31 -0.51 18.03
CA TYR A 219 2.10 0.74 18.78
C TYR A 219 0.62 1.15 18.87
N ILE A 220 -0.29 0.51 18.11
CA ILE A 220 -1.73 0.81 18.16
C ILE A 220 -2.31 0.73 19.57
N PRO A 221 -2.07 -0.33 20.39
CA PRO A 221 -2.62 -0.40 21.75
C PRO A 221 -2.14 0.76 22.63
N ALA A 222 -0.86 1.10 22.55
CA ALA A 222 -0.30 2.21 23.34
C ALA A 222 -0.87 3.57 22.92
N ILE A 223 -1.05 3.80 21.62
CA ILE A 223 -1.72 5.01 21.09
C ILE A 223 -3.16 5.06 21.60
N TYR A 224 -3.91 3.96 21.50
CA TYR A 224 -5.29 3.89 21.97
C TYR A 224 -5.44 4.22 23.45
N ILE A 225 -4.61 3.59 24.31
CA ILE A 225 -4.62 3.85 25.76
C ILE A 225 -4.31 5.33 26.04
N TRP A 226 -3.31 5.89 25.35
CA TRP A 226 -2.93 7.29 25.52
C TRP A 226 -4.06 8.25 25.11
N LEU A 227 -4.74 7.99 23.98
CA LEU A 227 -5.88 8.78 23.52
C LEU A 227 -7.02 8.78 24.56
N LYS A 228 -7.32 7.60 25.13
CA LYS A 228 -8.35 7.46 26.19
C LYS A 228 -7.97 8.20 27.46
N ALA A 229 -6.73 8.02 27.94
CA ALA A 229 -6.24 8.68 29.16
C ALA A 229 -6.27 10.22 29.04
N ASN A 230 -5.99 10.77 27.85
CA ASN A 230 -6.02 12.20 27.59
C ASN A 230 -7.37 12.72 27.07
N LYS A 231 -8.42 11.88 27.06
CA LYS A 231 -9.78 12.23 26.60
C LYS A 231 -9.83 12.83 25.20
N ILE A 232 -8.88 12.45 24.32
CA ILE A 232 -8.83 12.92 22.93
C ILE A 232 -9.88 12.18 22.11
N LYS A 233 -10.74 12.95 21.44
CA LYS A 233 -11.82 12.45 20.57
C LYS A 233 -11.43 12.63 19.09
N ASN A 234 -12.25 12.11 18.19
CA ASN A 234 -12.12 12.25 16.74
C ASN A 234 -10.77 11.72 16.17
N VAL A 235 -10.15 10.78 16.88
CA VAL A 235 -8.97 10.04 16.40
C VAL A 235 -9.32 8.56 16.28
N TYR A 236 -9.09 8.00 15.11
CA TYR A 236 -9.47 6.65 14.72
C TYR A 236 -8.24 5.86 14.30
N LEU A 237 -8.17 4.58 14.65
CA LEU A 237 -7.01 3.74 14.38
C LEU A 237 -7.32 2.69 13.32
N SER A 238 -6.75 2.88 12.13
CA SER A 238 -6.79 1.90 11.05
C SER A 238 -5.66 0.89 11.24
N ASN A 239 -6.01 -0.37 11.56
CA ASN A 239 -5.02 -1.41 11.85
C ASN A 239 -4.61 -2.16 10.57
N PRO A 240 -3.40 -1.95 10.03
CA PRO A 240 -2.95 -2.56 8.77
C PRO A 240 -2.78 -4.08 8.83
N ALA A 241 -2.87 -4.69 10.01
CA ALA A 241 -2.89 -6.15 10.14
C ALA A 241 -4.24 -6.77 9.80
N LYS A 242 -5.30 -5.98 9.90
CA LYS A 242 -6.64 -6.36 9.44
C LYS A 242 -6.75 -6.11 7.94
N ILE A 243 -5.95 -6.82 7.15
CA ILE A 243 -5.65 -6.54 5.75
C ILE A 243 -6.85 -6.49 4.80
N LEU A 244 -7.95 -7.11 5.14
CA LEU A 244 -9.17 -7.09 4.34
C LEU A 244 -10.14 -5.97 4.78
N GLN A 245 -10.27 -5.67 6.09
CA GLN A 245 -11.13 -4.59 6.62
C GLN A 245 -10.46 -3.22 6.51
N ASN A 246 -9.17 -3.15 6.85
CA ASN A 246 -8.37 -1.94 6.83
C ASN A 246 -7.38 -1.96 5.66
N ASP A 247 -7.84 -2.31 4.45
CA ASP A 247 -7.02 -2.05 3.25
C ASP A 247 -6.80 -0.55 3.10
N SER A 248 -5.62 -0.14 2.62
CA SER A 248 -5.33 1.28 2.44
C SER A 248 -6.26 1.97 1.44
N MET A 249 -6.82 1.23 0.47
CA MET A 249 -7.79 1.78 -0.47
C MET A 249 -9.09 2.20 0.22
N ASN A 250 -9.50 1.51 1.30
CA ASN A 250 -10.64 1.93 2.12
C ASN A 250 -10.33 3.24 2.86
N ASP A 251 -9.14 3.36 3.47
CA ASP A 251 -8.70 4.62 4.11
C ASP A 251 -8.65 5.77 3.11
N PHE A 252 -8.15 5.51 1.88
CA PHE A 252 -8.10 6.53 0.82
C PHE A 252 -9.48 6.99 0.39
N ALA A 253 -10.42 6.05 0.27
CA ALA A 253 -11.77 6.35 -0.20
C ALA A 253 -12.54 7.31 0.72
N ILE A 254 -12.21 7.35 2.01
CA ILE A 254 -12.88 8.18 3.00
C ILE A 254 -12.08 9.41 3.44
N SER A 255 -10.81 9.54 3.03
CA SER A 255 -9.96 10.66 3.45
C SER A 255 -9.97 11.80 2.45
N ASP A 256 -9.98 13.03 2.97
CA ASP A 256 -9.94 14.29 2.19
C ASP A 256 -8.50 14.79 1.98
N LEU A 257 -7.57 14.39 2.85
CA LEU A 257 -6.14 14.75 2.78
C LEU A 257 -5.31 13.66 3.44
N MET A 258 -4.11 13.41 2.91
CA MET A 258 -3.13 12.50 3.54
C MET A 258 -1.93 13.26 4.09
N ILE A 259 -1.51 12.89 5.30
CA ILE A 259 -0.23 13.25 5.90
C ILE A 259 0.62 11.98 5.93
N SER A 260 1.80 12.01 5.36
CA SER A 260 2.70 10.86 5.32
C SER A 260 4.17 11.29 5.38
N ASP A 261 5.07 10.39 5.15
CA ASP A 261 6.51 10.62 5.04
C ASP A 261 7.07 9.88 3.81
N THR A 262 8.20 9.21 3.88
CA THR A 262 8.80 8.42 2.78
C THR A 262 8.07 7.09 2.50
N SER A 263 6.79 6.97 2.80
CA SER A 263 5.99 5.77 2.57
C SER A 263 5.61 5.61 1.09
N SER A 264 5.60 4.36 0.59
CA SER A 264 5.13 4.06 -0.77
C SER A 264 3.66 4.40 -1.00
N ILE A 265 2.88 4.45 0.07
CA ILE A 265 1.45 4.77 0.07
C ILE A 265 1.16 6.18 -0.50
N VAL A 266 2.15 7.07 -0.49
CA VAL A 266 2.05 8.45 -1.01
C VAL A 266 1.70 8.44 -2.49
N TYR A 267 2.38 7.61 -3.28
CA TYR A 267 2.07 7.46 -4.70
C TYR A 267 0.76 6.74 -4.97
N GLU A 268 0.42 5.77 -4.11
CA GLU A 268 -0.87 5.08 -4.22
C GLU A 268 -2.05 6.04 -3.95
N TYR A 269 -1.86 7.01 -3.05
CA TYR A 269 -2.90 7.99 -2.71
C TYR A 269 -3.24 8.95 -3.85
N LEU A 270 -2.34 9.11 -4.84
CA LEU A 270 -2.59 9.93 -6.03
C LEU A 270 -3.89 9.56 -6.77
N VAL A 271 -4.34 8.30 -6.66
CA VAL A 271 -5.61 7.85 -7.27
C VAL A 271 -6.83 8.63 -6.77
N THR A 272 -6.74 9.24 -5.60
CA THR A 272 -7.80 10.08 -5.02
C THR A 272 -7.86 11.48 -5.66
N GLY A 273 -6.71 11.98 -6.10
CA GLY A 273 -6.52 13.39 -6.47
C GLY A 273 -6.59 14.35 -5.27
N ASN A 274 -6.62 13.84 -4.05
CA ASN A 274 -6.69 14.66 -2.84
C ASN A 274 -5.31 15.13 -2.37
N PRO A 275 -5.21 16.23 -1.62
CA PRO A 275 -3.95 16.81 -1.19
C PRO A 275 -3.11 15.88 -0.30
N ILE A 276 -1.80 16.06 -0.39
CA ILE A 276 -0.80 15.31 0.37
C ILE A 276 0.16 16.28 1.05
N ILE A 277 0.43 16.03 2.33
CA ILE A 277 1.47 16.70 3.10
C ILE A 277 2.53 15.69 3.46
N ILE A 278 3.79 16.00 3.17
CA ILE A 278 4.93 15.15 3.52
C ILE A 278 5.60 15.68 4.79
N VAL A 279 5.66 14.85 5.82
CA VAL A 279 6.47 15.11 7.01
C VAL A 279 7.93 14.82 6.66
N ASP A 280 8.76 15.84 6.71
CA ASP A 280 10.20 15.68 6.46
C ASP A 280 10.82 14.81 7.57
N ASN A 281 11.47 13.74 7.17
CA ASN A 281 12.10 12.78 8.07
C ASN A 281 13.57 12.54 7.75
N ASN A 282 14.16 13.37 6.86
CA ASN A 282 15.56 13.33 6.46
C ASN A 282 16.03 11.96 5.92
N TYR A 283 15.12 11.15 5.39
CA TYR A 283 15.49 9.88 4.75
C TYR A 283 16.02 10.13 3.33
N LYS A 284 17.22 9.58 3.01
CA LYS A 284 17.94 9.91 1.78
C LYS A 284 18.15 8.75 0.82
N ASP A 285 17.93 7.49 1.26
CA ASP A 285 18.12 6.31 0.41
C ASP A 285 16.92 6.08 -0.53
N LEU A 286 16.72 7.07 -1.42
CA LEU A 286 15.65 7.11 -2.41
C LEU A 286 16.20 6.92 -3.81
N HIS A 287 15.35 6.43 -4.72
CA HIS A 287 15.60 6.52 -6.16
C HIS A 287 15.62 7.99 -6.60
N GLU A 288 16.50 8.34 -7.51
CA GLU A 288 16.45 9.62 -8.18
C GLU A 288 15.31 9.63 -9.19
N MET A 289 14.31 10.48 -8.95
CA MET A 289 13.12 10.58 -9.81
C MET A 289 13.19 11.85 -10.66
N PRO A 290 12.94 11.76 -11.97
CA PRO A 290 12.72 12.95 -12.78
C PRO A 290 11.46 13.68 -12.32
N SER A 291 11.41 15.00 -12.49
CA SER A 291 10.34 15.87 -11.93
C SER A 291 8.94 15.42 -12.31
N GLU A 292 8.74 14.92 -13.52
CA GLU A 292 7.45 14.42 -13.97
C GLU A 292 6.96 13.14 -13.27
N LEU A 293 7.84 12.46 -12.52
CA LEU A 293 7.56 11.27 -11.70
C LEU A 293 7.72 11.50 -10.20
N ASN A 294 8.14 12.72 -9.81
CA ASN A 294 8.55 13.03 -8.44
C ASN A 294 7.44 13.78 -7.67
N ILE A 295 6.84 13.09 -6.72
CA ILE A 295 5.81 13.71 -5.88
C ILE A 295 6.35 14.83 -4.98
N LEU A 296 7.64 14.78 -4.62
CA LEU A 296 8.25 15.75 -3.71
C LEU A 296 8.35 17.16 -4.31
N ASP A 297 8.16 17.29 -5.63
CA ASP A 297 8.19 18.57 -6.35
C ASP A 297 6.85 19.33 -6.27
N ILE A 298 5.75 18.62 -5.92
CA ILE A 298 4.40 19.21 -5.88
C ILE A 298 3.77 19.22 -4.49
N VAL A 299 4.27 18.43 -3.54
CA VAL A 299 3.70 18.35 -2.19
C VAL A 299 4.22 19.44 -1.27
N LYS A 300 3.42 19.85 -0.30
CA LYS A 300 3.87 20.68 0.82
C LYS A 300 4.58 19.81 1.86
N LYS A 301 5.67 20.36 2.42
CA LYS A 301 6.48 19.67 3.44
C LYS A 301 6.23 20.26 4.82
N TYR A 302 6.09 19.40 5.82
CA TYR A 302 6.03 19.75 7.22
C TYR A 302 7.34 19.31 7.90
N ASN A 303 8.13 20.26 8.38
CA ASN A 303 9.43 20.00 9.01
C ASN A 303 9.33 19.73 10.52
N GLY A 304 8.19 20.05 11.14
CA GLY A 304 7.97 19.83 12.57
C GLY A 304 8.74 20.78 13.50
N GLU A 305 9.28 21.88 12.96
CA GLU A 305 9.96 22.90 13.75
C GLU A 305 9.00 23.67 14.68
N SER A 306 9.56 24.29 15.73
CA SER A 306 8.78 25.13 16.64
C SER A 306 8.23 26.33 15.86
N GLY A 307 6.91 26.53 15.90
CA GLY A 307 6.20 27.59 15.19
C GLY A 307 5.49 27.16 13.91
N SER A 308 5.79 26.00 13.32
CA SER A 308 5.01 25.48 12.20
C SER A 308 3.75 24.73 12.69
N SER A 309 2.55 25.25 12.37
CA SER A 309 1.28 24.59 12.66
C SER A 309 0.93 23.59 11.55
N ILE A 310 0.75 22.33 11.91
CA ILE A 310 0.24 21.33 10.96
C ILE A 310 -1.21 21.65 10.57
N THR A 311 -2.00 22.21 11.47
CA THR A 311 -3.39 22.61 11.19
C THR A 311 -3.44 23.68 10.09
N THR A 312 -2.65 24.75 10.20
CA THR A 312 -2.57 25.78 9.16
C THR A 312 -2.20 25.21 7.79
N LEU A 313 -1.24 24.25 7.76
CA LEU A 313 -0.83 23.62 6.52
C LEU A 313 -1.95 22.74 5.94
N VAL A 314 -2.71 22.06 6.79
CA VAL A 314 -3.89 21.25 6.38
C VAL A 314 -4.96 22.19 5.80
N ASP A 315 -5.29 23.30 6.47
CA ASP A 315 -6.31 24.26 6.02
C ASP A 315 -5.97 24.82 4.63
N GLN A 316 -4.71 25.22 4.43
CA GLN A 316 -4.22 25.72 3.15
C GLN A 316 -4.34 24.67 2.03
N ASN A 317 -3.97 23.42 2.31
CA ASN A 317 -4.03 22.38 1.28
C ASN A 317 -5.47 21.94 0.98
N LEU A 318 -6.37 21.92 1.96
CA LEU A 318 -7.79 21.60 1.74
C LEU A 318 -8.53 22.68 0.95
N SER A 319 -8.09 23.94 1.03
CA SER A 319 -8.68 25.06 0.29
C SER A 319 -8.10 25.25 -1.13
N ASP A 320 -6.96 24.63 -1.45
CA ASP A 320 -6.29 24.77 -2.75
C ASP A 320 -6.83 23.74 -3.77
N ASN A 321 -7.84 24.16 -4.52
CA ASN A 321 -8.43 23.32 -5.57
C ASN A 321 -7.49 23.04 -6.77
N SER A 322 -6.40 23.79 -6.93
CA SER A 322 -5.45 23.61 -8.03
C SER A 322 -4.63 22.32 -7.89
N LEU A 323 -4.39 21.86 -6.67
CA LEU A 323 -3.59 20.68 -6.36
C LEU A 323 -4.17 19.39 -6.98
N ARG A 324 -5.50 19.26 -7.04
CA ARG A 324 -6.14 18.08 -7.59
C ARG A 324 -5.69 17.76 -9.01
N LYS A 325 -5.61 18.77 -9.89
CA LYS A 325 -5.15 18.59 -11.26
C LYS A 325 -3.70 18.14 -11.31
N GLN A 326 -2.84 18.71 -10.46
CA GLN A 326 -1.43 18.34 -10.38
C GLN A 326 -1.24 16.89 -9.94
N TYR A 327 -1.97 16.44 -8.89
CA TYR A 327 -1.91 15.06 -8.43
C TYR A 327 -2.42 14.05 -9.45
N LEU A 328 -3.51 14.36 -10.17
CA LEU A 328 -4.02 13.48 -11.23
C LEU A 328 -3.08 13.43 -12.45
N ASN A 329 -2.42 14.53 -12.79
CA ASN A 329 -1.38 14.51 -13.82
C ASN A 329 -0.21 13.62 -13.40
N LEU A 330 0.27 13.75 -12.16
CA LEU A 330 1.35 12.90 -11.65
C LEU A 330 0.91 11.42 -11.58
N LEU A 331 -0.33 11.12 -11.21
CA LEU A 331 -0.88 9.76 -11.27
C LEU A 331 -0.70 9.16 -12.68
N ASN A 332 -1.11 9.91 -13.70
CA ASN A 332 -1.05 9.45 -15.09
C ASN A 332 0.40 9.32 -15.61
N ASN A 333 1.33 10.12 -15.09
CA ASN A 333 2.75 9.98 -15.40
C ASN A 333 3.36 8.77 -14.71
N CYS A 334 2.92 8.45 -13.47
CA CYS A 334 3.50 7.37 -12.68
C CYS A 334 2.93 5.99 -13.02
N PHE A 335 1.64 5.89 -13.39
CA PHE A 335 0.93 4.63 -13.56
C PHE A 335 0.26 4.51 -14.92
N TYR A 336 0.30 3.29 -15.48
CA TYR A 336 -0.38 2.98 -16.74
C TYR A 336 -1.88 2.79 -16.53
N PHE A 337 -2.64 3.20 -17.50
CA PHE A 337 -4.08 2.94 -17.72
C PHE A 337 -5.03 3.64 -16.75
N ASN A 338 -4.91 3.45 -15.43
CA ASN A 338 -5.76 4.01 -14.37
C ASN A 338 -7.29 3.88 -14.65
N ASP A 339 -7.70 2.81 -15.34
CA ASP A 339 -9.05 2.58 -15.87
C ASP A 339 -9.85 1.53 -15.10
N GLY A 340 -9.28 1.03 -13.98
CA GLY A 340 -9.93 0.02 -13.13
C GLY A 340 -9.95 -1.39 -13.71
N LYS A 341 -9.09 -1.71 -14.69
CA LYS A 341 -9.00 -3.01 -15.35
C LYS A 341 -7.63 -3.67 -15.25
N SER A 342 -6.75 -3.17 -14.37
CA SER A 342 -5.38 -3.68 -14.24
C SER A 342 -5.31 -5.15 -13.87
N SER A 343 -6.24 -5.63 -13.04
CA SER A 343 -6.32 -7.04 -12.64
C SER A 343 -6.79 -7.98 -13.77
N GLN A 344 -7.42 -7.44 -14.80
CA GLN A 344 -7.92 -8.22 -15.94
C GLN A 344 -6.86 -8.39 -17.04
N ARG A 345 -5.85 -7.51 -17.08
CA ARG A 345 -4.70 -7.57 -17.98
C ARG A 345 -3.70 -8.62 -17.52
#